data_76ac0f8952bcc4d8fcd2657ec2b68068
#
_entry.id   76ac0f8952bcc4d8fcd2657ec2b68068
#
_cell.length_a   1.000
_cell.length_b   1.000
_cell.length_c   1.000
_cell.angle_alpha   90.00
_cell.angle_beta   90.00
_cell.angle_gamma   90.00
#
_symmetry.space_group_name_H-M   'P 1'
#
loop_
_entity.id
_entity.type
_entity.pdbx_description
1 polymer ?
#
loop_
_entity_poly.entity_id
_entity_poly.type
_entity_poly.pdbx_seq_one_letter_code
_entity_poly.pdbx_strand_id
1 'polypeptide(L)'
;FVATLDNARTPTRLLLFSSERLPEDASVRGKTLERNRRRNAQLNQGVLLRDMAGEDYDPSRYCLPQEVSIVTEDGFRLPGLMTLPLDFDSTAVAKYPVHFEVYGGPDTPYVRDRWRTPGEAGRWFAENGIIHLVVDPRSAGHNGRAGEDMAYRQLTVWEIRDYVAWAGRVRSLPYVRADRIGVEGFSFGGTTTVMLLCQAPEYFRCGIAGGGVYDWTLYDTHYTERFMDTPQNNPEGYRVASVLEWAKDY
;
A
#
# COMPACT_ATOMS: atom_id res chain seq x y z
N PHE A 1 5.26 -10.63 -27.18
CA PHE A 1 5.25 -10.90 -25.74
C PHE A 1 3.83 -10.81 -25.18
N VAL A 2 3.61 -11.50 -24.07
CA VAL A 2 2.34 -11.43 -23.33
C VAL A 2 2.53 -10.50 -22.12
N ALA A 3 1.58 -9.64 -21.88
CA ALA A 3 1.56 -8.76 -20.70
C ALA A 3 0.24 -8.87 -19.95
N THR A 4 0.30 -8.65 -18.66
CA THR A 4 -0.87 -8.44 -17.81
C THR A 4 -1.05 -6.94 -17.61
N LEU A 5 -2.29 -6.47 -17.73
CA LEU A 5 -2.67 -5.11 -17.40
C LEU A 5 -3.80 -5.14 -16.39
N ASP A 6 -3.63 -4.46 -15.29
CA ASP A 6 -4.65 -4.22 -14.27
C ASP A 6 -4.38 -2.91 -13.52
N ASN A 7 -5.31 -2.54 -12.68
CA ASN A 7 -5.14 -1.51 -11.66
C ASN A 7 -6.06 -1.83 -10.47
N ALA A 8 -5.99 -1.05 -9.41
CA ALA A 8 -6.75 -1.29 -8.19
C ALA A 8 -8.28 -1.37 -8.38
N ARG A 9 -8.80 -0.88 -9.51
CA ARG A 9 -10.22 -0.80 -9.84
C ARG A 9 -10.63 -1.63 -11.05
N THR A 10 -9.67 -2.17 -11.80
CA THR A 10 -9.91 -2.90 -13.05
C THR A 10 -9.26 -4.28 -12.97
N PRO A 11 -10.04 -5.36 -13.15
CA PRO A 11 -9.52 -6.73 -13.19
C PRO A 11 -8.43 -6.93 -14.21
N THR A 12 -7.59 -7.93 -13.95
CA THR A 12 -6.46 -8.28 -14.81
C THR A 12 -6.90 -8.69 -16.21
N ARG A 13 -6.22 -8.17 -17.22
CA ARG A 13 -6.32 -8.55 -18.63
C ARG A 13 -5.02 -9.12 -19.13
N LEU A 14 -5.10 -10.18 -19.89
CA LEU A 14 -3.97 -10.75 -20.63
C LEU A 14 -3.99 -10.24 -22.05
N LEU A 15 -2.90 -9.63 -22.48
CA LEU A 15 -2.74 -9.03 -23.80
C LEU A 15 -1.51 -9.61 -24.49
N LEU A 16 -1.65 -9.91 -25.78
CA LEU A 16 -0.55 -10.29 -26.66
C LEU A 16 -0.10 -9.08 -27.48
N PHE A 17 1.15 -8.70 -27.34
CA PHE A 17 1.79 -7.65 -28.12
C PHE A 17 2.76 -8.23 -29.14
N SER A 18 2.76 -7.68 -30.38
CA SER A 18 3.79 -7.96 -31.36
C SER A 18 5.01 -7.08 -31.13
N SER A 19 6.20 -7.65 -31.27
CA SER A 19 7.46 -6.89 -31.32
C SER A 19 7.76 -6.35 -32.72
N GLU A 20 7.05 -6.85 -33.74
CA GLU A 20 7.23 -6.37 -35.11
C GLU A 20 6.73 -4.93 -35.25
N ARG A 21 7.58 -4.11 -35.83
CA ARG A 21 7.25 -2.73 -36.18
C ARG A 21 7.43 -2.54 -37.66
N LEU A 22 6.48 -1.88 -38.31
CA LEU A 22 6.62 -1.46 -39.67
C LEU A 22 7.46 -0.16 -39.72
N PRO A 23 8.35 0.01 -40.72
CA PRO A 23 9.18 1.20 -40.83
C PRO A 23 8.38 2.49 -40.86
N GLU A 24 8.80 3.46 -40.08
CA GLU A 24 8.24 4.85 -40.03
C GLU A 24 9.32 5.90 -40.28
N ASP A 25 10.52 5.47 -40.67
CA ASP A 25 11.67 6.31 -40.97
C ASP A 25 11.59 6.93 -42.39
N ALA A 26 12.66 7.61 -42.81
CA ALA A 26 12.76 8.28 -44.07
C ALA A 26 12.65 7.38 -45.32
N SER A 27 12.77 6.03 -45.13
CA SER A 27 12.62 5.05 -46.21
C SER A 27 11.17 4.88 -46.68
N VAL A 28 10.19 5.34 -45.88
CA VAL A 28 8.75 5.16 -46.14
C VAL A 28 8.05 6.54 -46.19
N ARG A 29 7.26 6.81 -47.22
CA ARG A 29 6.56 8.09 -47.39
C ARG A 29 5.08 7.93 -47.78
N GLY A 30 4.33 9.02 -47.64
CA GLY A 30 2.95 9.14 -48.10
C GLY A 30 2.01 8.10 -47.50
N LYS A 31 1.12 7.52 -48.30
CA LYS A 31 0.09 6.57 -47.87
C LYS A 31 0.66 5.34 -47.18
N THR A 32 1.88 4.92 -47.52
CA THR A 32 2.54 3.78 -46.89
C THR A 32 2.95 4.12 -45.46
N LEU A 33 3.49 5.30 -45.21
CA LEU A 33 3.83 5.76 -43.86
C LEU A 33 2.59 5.86 -42.97
N GLU A 34 1.48 6.45 -43.50
CA GLU A 34 0.23 6.49 -42.73
C GLU A 34 -0.33 5.11 -42.38
N ARG A 35 -0.30 4.18 -43.35
CA ARG A 35 -0.69 2.77 -43.10
C ARG A 35 0.16 2.14 -42.02
N ASN A 36 1.48 2.31 -42.10
CA ASN A 36 2.42 1.76 -41.12
C ASN A 36 2.15 2.33 -39.71
N ARG A 37 1.96 3.64 -39.61
CA ARG A 37 1.61 4.32 -38.34
C ARG A 37 0.32 3.76 -37.73
N ARG A 38 -0.74 3.63 -38.54
CA ARG A 38 -2.02 3.08 -38.08
C ARG A 38 -1.85 1.64 -37.59
N ARG A 39 -1.11 0.82 -38.33
CA ARG A 39 -0.86 -0.57 -37.95
C ARG A 39 0.01 -0.69 -36.70
N ASN A 40 1.06 0.11 -36.59
CA ASN A 40 1.90 0.15 -35.40
C ASN A 40 1.11 0.63 -34.16
N ALA A 41 0.20 1.59 -34.34
CA ALA A 41 -0.71 2.02 -33.26
C ALA A 41 -1.64 0.89 -32.80
N GLN A 42 -2.19 0.10 -33.75
CA GLN A 42 -2.99 -1.08 -33.42
C GLN A 42 -2.17 -2.17 -32.70
N LEU A 43 -0.94 -2.41 -33.14
CA LEU A 43 -0.02 -3.37 -32.50
C LEU A 43 0.35 -2.93 -31.08
N ASN A 44 0.37 -1.61 -30.79
CA ASN A 44 0.59 -1.07 -29.46
C ASN A 44 -0.58 -1.32 -28.48
N GLN A 45 -1.79 -1.53 -28.99
CA GLN A 45 -2.95 -1.82 -28.15
C GLN A 45 -2.98 -3.26 -27.65
N GLY A 46 -2.20 -4.15 -28.32
CA GLY A 46 -2.21 -5.57 -28.03
C GLY A 46 -3.49 -6.27 -28.50
N VAL A 47 -3.46 -7.57 -28.48
CA VAL A 47 -4.64 -8.42 -28.72
C VAL A 47 -5.09 -8.99 -27.41
N LEU A 48 -6.35 -8.73 -27.01
CA LEU A 48 -6.91 -9.29 -25.79
C LEU A 48 -6.99 -10.82 -25.91
N LEU A 49 -6.23 -11.52 -25.07
CA LEU A 49 -6.27 -12.98 -24.97
C LEU A 49 -7.32 -13.43 -23.96
N ARG A 50 -7.39 -12.71 -22.82
CA ARG A 50 -8.35 -13.00 -21.75
C ARG A 50 -8.62 -11.78 -20.91
N ASP A 51 -9.89 -11.54 -20.60
CA ASP A 51 -10.35 -10.63 -19.54
C ASP A 51 -10.69 -11.49 -18.32
N MET A 52 -10.05 -11.20 -17.17
CA MET A 52 -10.27 -11.95 -15.93
C MET A 52 -11.49 -11.45 -15.17
N ALA A 53 -12.11 -10.36 -15.63
CA ALA A 53 -13.34 -9.83 -15.03
C ALA A 53 -14.51 -10.83 -15.09
N GLY A 54 -14.57 -11.64 -16.18
CA GLY A 54 -15.74 -12.44 -16.47
C GLY A 54 -16.89 -11.61 -17.08
N GLU A 55 -17.88 -12.31 -17.64
CA GLU A 55 -19.01 -11.66 -18.31
C GLU A 55 -19.95 -10.93 -17.33
N ASP A 56 -20.02 -11.43 -16.09
CA ASP A 56 -20.92 -10.90 -15.04
C ASP A 56 -20.28 -9.83 -14.16
N TYR A 57 -19.05 -9.36 -14.48
CA TYR A 57 -18.37 -8.35 -13.69
C TYR A 57 -19.05 -6.98 -13.84
N ASP A 58 -19.61 -6.51 -12.73
CA ASP A 58 -20.19 -5.17 -12.60
C ASP A 58 -19.47 -4.41 -11.47
N PRO A 59 -18.65 -3.41 -11.78
CA PRO A 59 -17.87 -2.69 -10.78
C PRO A 59 -18.72 -1.97 -9.73
N SER A 60 -19.99 -1.67 -10.02
CA SER A 60 -20.90 -1.02 -9.06
C SER A 60 -21.27 -1.93 -7.88
N ARG A 61 -21.05 -3.23 -8.01
CA ARG A 61 -21.36 -4.25 -6.98
C ARG A 61 -20.17 -4.49 -6.02
N TYR A 62 -19.06 -3.82 -6.21
CA TYR A 62 -17.85 -4.04 -5.41
C TYR A 62 -17.39 -2.77 -4.72
N CYS A 63 -16.90 -2.93 -3.48
CA CYS A 63 -16.15 -1.88 -2.80
C CYS A 63 -14.78 -1.76 -3.47
N LEU A 64 -14.57 -0.71 -4.25
CA LEU A 64 -13.32 -0.48 -4.98
C LEU A 64 -12.47 0.57 -4.27
N PRO A 65 -11.14 0.38 -4.18
CA PRO A 65 -10.25 1.32 -3.53
C PRO A 65 -10.15 2.65 -4.31
N GLN A 66 -9.92 3.71 -3.56
CA GLN A 66 -9.65 5.04 -4.06
C GLN A 66 -8.26 5.46 -3.59
N GLU A 67 -7.48 6.07 -4.48
CA GLU A 67 -6.20 6.65 -4.10
C GLU A 67 -6.41 7.87 -3.21
N VAL A 68 -5.69 7.89 -2.12
CA VAL A 68 -5.64 9.00 -1.15
C VAL A 68 -4.19 9.29 -0.80
N SER A 69 -3.92 10.47 -0.27
CA SER A 69 -2.59 10.78 0.26
C SER A 69 -2.66 11.85 1.32
N ILE A 70 -1.67 11.87 2.19
CA ILE A 70 -1.39 12.97 3.10
C ILE A 70 0.01 13.51 2.84
N VAL A 71 0.29 14.70 3.33
CA VAL A 71 1.64 15.28 3.36
C VAL A 71 2.00 15.49 4.82
N THR A 72 3.16 14.98 5.22
CA THR A 72 3.69 15.15 6.58
C THR A 72 4.17 16.58 6.81
N GLU A 73 4.37 16.99 8.06
CA GLU A 73 4.87 18.32 8.40
C GLU A 73 6.26 18.61 7.79
N ASP A 74 7.09 17.58 7.64
CA ASP A 74 8.41 17.65 7.03
C ASP A 74 8.40 17.39 5.50
N GLY A 75 7.22 17.36 4.88
CA GLY A 75 7.02 17.44 3.43
C GLY A 75 6.98 16.11 2.67
N PHE A 76 7.03 14.95 3.32
CA PHE A 76 6.87 13.66 2.66
C PHE A 76 5.41 13.41 2.28
N ARG A 77 5.19 13.01 1.03
CA ARG A 77 3.88 12.55 0.59
C ARG A 77 3.73 11.06 0.90
N LEU A 78 2.74 10.71 1.69
CA LEU A 78 2.41 9.35 2.05
C LEU A 78 1.17 8.89 1.28
N PRO A 79 1.27 7.84 0.45
CA PRO A 79 0.13 7.33 -0.31
C PRO A 79 -0.74 6.40 0.53
N GLY A 80 -1.98 6.22 0.08
CA GLY A 80 -2.93 5.27 0.62
C GLY A 80 -3.96 4.81 -0.40
N LEU A 81 -4.58 3.67 -0.13
CA LEU A 81 -5.77 3.16 -0.80
C LEU A 81 -6.89 3.06 0.22
N MET A 82 -7.95 3.83 0.02
CA MET A 82 -9.13 3.82 0.88
C MET A 82 -10.27 3.10 0.19
N THR A 83 -10.80 2.06 0.80
CA THR A 83 -11.98 1.33 0.33
C THR A 83 -13.16 1.66 1.24
N LEU A 84 -14.18 2.26 0.66
CA LEU A 84 -15.40 2.66 1.35
C LEU A 84 -16.49 1.60 1.19
N PRO A 85 -17.42 1.46 2.16
CA PRO A 85 -18.64 0.67 1.99
C PRO A 85 -19.44 1.09 0.76
N LEU A 86 -20.21 0.16 0.14
CA LEU A 86 -21.04 0.48 -1.03
C LEU A 86 -22.12 1.52 -0.72
N ASP A 87 -22.67 1.46 0.49
CA ASP A 87 -23.70 2.37 1.00
C ASP A 87 -23.09 3.55 1.79
N PHE A 88 -21.83 3.89 1.52
CA PHE A 88 -21.13 4.96 2.23
C PHE A 88 -21.86 6.30 2.08
N ASP A 89 -22.19 6.90 3.22
CA ASP A 89 -22.75 8.24 3.33
C ASP A 89 -21.89 9.10 4.28
N SER A 90 -21.23 10.10 3.71
CA SER A 90 -20.38 11.03 4.48
C SER A 90 -21.17 11.93 5.46
N THR A 91 -22.49 11.99 5.30
CA THR A 91 -23.42 12.79 6.14
C THR A 91 -24.15 11.95 7.18
N ALA A 92 -23.98 10.63 7.16
CA ALA A 92 -24.65 9.72 8.07
C ALA A 92 -24.37 10.05 9.53
N VAL A 93 -25.39 9.96 10.36
CA VAL A 93 -25.28 10.12 11.82
C VAL A 93 -24.43 8.99 12.43
N ALA A 94 -24.62 7.76 11.92
CA ALA A 94 -23.80 6.62 12.28
C ALA A 94 -22.45 6.70 11.54
N LYS A 95 -21.37 6.88 12.30
CA LYS A 95 -20.02 6.97 11.78
C LYS A 95 -19.41 5.59 11.59
N TYR A 96 -18.43 5.50 10.69
CA TYR A 96 -17.78 4.25 10.29
C TYR A 96 -16.55 3.95 11.16
N PRO A 97 -16.37 2.68 11.62
CA PRO A 97 -15.08 2.22 12.10
C PRO A 97 -14.07 2.17 10.96
N VAL A 98 -12.77 2.17 11.30
CA VAL A 98 -11.70 2.11 10.32
C VAL A 98 -10.75 0.97 10.64
N HIS A 99 -10.33 0.26 9.61
CA HIS A 99 -9.33 -0.79 9.66
C HIS A 99 -8.11 -0.37 8.81
N PHE A 100 -6.94 -0.34 9.45
CA PHE A 100 -5.67 -0.10 8.79
C PHE A 100 -4.98 -1.44 8.48
N GLU A 101 -4.59 -1.66 7.24
CA GLU A 101 -3.64 -2.69 6.83
C GLU A 101 -2.27 -2.04 6.66
N VAL A 102 -1.27 -2.49 7.42
CA VAL A 102 0.06 -1.90 7.45
C VAL A 102 1.15 -2.93 7.19
N TYR A 103 2.25 -2.47 6.59
CA TYR A 103 3.49 -3.23 6.52
C TYR A 103 4.65 -2.41 7.09
N GLY A 104 5.16 -1.45 6.36
CA GLY A 104 6.15 -0.50 6.83
C GLY A 104 7.60 -0.90 6.57
N GLY A 105 7.87 -2.09 6.05
CA GLY A 105 9.24 -2.49 5.71
C GLY A 105 9.82 -1.61 4.61
N PRO A 106 11.10 -1.19 4.71
CA PRO A 106 11.75 -0.36 3.71
C PRO A 106 11.69 -0.98 2.32
N ASP A 107 11.52 -0.13 1.29
CA ASP A 107 11.43 -0.50 -0.14
C ASP A 107 10.38 -1.61 -0.42
N THR A 108 9.33 -1.66 0.41
CA THR A 108 8.27 -2.68 0.29
C THR A 108 6.89 -2.03 0.32
N PRO A 109 6.47 -1.39 -0.79
CA PRO A 109 5.17 -0.72 -0.84
C PRO A 109 4.00 -1.71 -0.80
N TYR A 110 2.99 -1.41 0.02
CA TYR A 110 1.70 -2.09 0.05
C TYR A 110 0.65 -1.33 -0.77
N VAL A 111 0.76 -0.02 -0.84
CA VAL A 111 -0.05 0.81 -1.74
C VAL A 111 0.43 0.60 -3.17
N ARG A 112 -0.35 -0.17 -3.93
CA ARG A 112 -0.04 -0.49 -5.33
C ARG A 112 -1.28 -0.34 -6.17
N ASP A 113 -1.17 0.30 -7.32
CA ASP A 113 -2.23 0.36 -8.33
C ASP A 113 -2.32 -0.99 -9.05
N ARG A 114 -2.83 -2.00 -8.33
CA ARG A 114 -2.95 -3.38 -8.78
C ARG A 114 -4.29 -3.97 -8.37
N TRP A 115 -4.86 -4.79 -9.25
CA TRP A 115 -6.07 -5.53 -8.95
C TRP A 115 -5.85 -6.53 -7.80
N ARG A 116 -6.77 -6.47 -6.82
CA ARG A 116 -6.93 -7.48 -5.79
C ARG A 116 -8.27 -8.18 -6.00
N THR A 117 -8.30 -9.50 -5.91
CA THR A 117 -9.53 -10.28 -6.14
C THR A 117 -10.62 -9.94 -5.15
N PRO A 118 -11.92 -10.01 -5.58
CA PRO A 118 -13.03 -9.97 -4.64
C PRO A 118 -12.89 -11.04 -3.55
N GLY A 119 -13.11 -10.67 -2.29
CA GLY A 119 -12.95 -11.57 -1.14
C GLY A 119 -11.59 -11.43 -0.43
N GLU A 120 -10.64 -10.67 -0.96
CA GLU A 120 -9.48 -10.26 -0.16
C GLU A 120 -9.92 -9.41 1.04
N ALA A 121 -9.16 -9.51 2.14
CA ALA A 121 -9.54 -8.97 3.46
C ALA A 121 -10.01 -7.52 3.42
N GLY A 122 -9.37 -6.65 2.63
CA GLY A 122 -9.76 -5.25 2.51
C GLY A 122 -11.18 -5.00 2.03
N ARG A 123 -11.65 -5.80 1.07
CA ARG A 123 -13.03 -5.69 0.58
C ARG A 123 -14.03 -6.23 1.58
N TRP A 124 -13.69 -7.31 2.26
CA TRP A 124 -14.54 -7.87 3.31
C TRP A 124 -14.86 -6.83 4.39
N PHE A 125 -13.86 -6.04 4.82
CA PHE A 125 -14.09 -4.97 5.78
C PHE A 125 -15.08 -3.93 5.25
N ALA A 126 -14.89 -3.46 4.02
CA ALA A 126 -15.79 -2.47 3.41
C ALA A 126 -17.21 -3.00 3.19
N GLU A 127 -17.35 -4.24 2.76
CA GLU A 127 -18.65 -4.93 2.60
C GLU A 127 -19.39 -5.11 3.95
N ASN A 128 -18.65 -5.07 5.05
CA ASN A 128 -19.21 -5.14 6.41
C ASN A 128 -19.29 -3.75 7.11
N GLY A 129 -19.29 -2.66 6.36
CA GLY A 129 -19.50 -1.32 6.88
C GLY A 129 -18.30 -0.72 7.60
N ILE A 130 -17.09 -1.22 7.34
CA ILE A 130 -15.83 -0.75 7.92
C ILE A 130 -14.99 -0.11 6.81
N ILE A 131 -14.56 1.13 6.96
CA ILE A 131 -13.61 1.74 6.02
C ILE A 131 -12.28 0.98 6.12
N HIS A 132 -11.81 0.47 4.99
CA HIS A 132 -10.53 -0.19 4.93
C HIS A 132 -9.48 0.74 4.31
N LEU A 133 -8.30 0.80 4.92
CA LEU A 133 -7.24 1.71 4.53
C LEU A 133 -5.89 0.99 4.51
N VAL A 134 -5.29 0.90 3.34
CA VAL A 134 -3.90 0.49 3.14
C VAL A 134 -3.06 1.75 3.00
N VAL A 135 -2.02 1.91 3.79
CA VAL A 135 -1.16 3.11 3.72
C VAL A 135 0.31 2.73 3.85
N ASP A 136 1.16 3.51 3.20
CA ASP A 136 2.60 3.32 3.25
C ASP A 136 3.31 4.49 3.93
N PRO A 137 4.37 4.20 4.72
CA PRO A 137 5.24 5.21 5.27
C PRO A 137 6.23 5.73 4.22
N ARG A 138 6.99 6.75 4.56
CA ARG A 138 7.99 7.38 3.69
C ARG A 138 9.05 6.42 3.15
N SER A 139 9.42 5.40 3.96
CA SER A 139 10.46 4.43 3.66
C SER A 139 10.03 3.29 2.72
N ALA A 140 8.73 3.19 2.39
CA ALA A 140 8.19 2.09 1.59
C ALA A 140 8.59 2.11 0.09
N GLY A 141 9.32 3.13 -0.37
CA GLY A 141 9.81 3.25 -1.75
C GLY A 141 9.19 4.39 -2.56
N HIS A 142 7.98 4.87 -2.21
CA HIS A 142 7.27 5.93 -2.96
C HIS A 142 7.98 7.28 -2.97
N ASN A 143 8.81 7.56 -1.98
CA ASN A 143 9.60 8.77 -1.86
C ASN A 143 11.05 8.58 -2.31
N GLY A 144 11.34 7.44 -2.96
CA GLY A 144 12.67 7.08 -3.39
C GLY A 144 13.67 7.10 -2.25
N ARG A 145 14.95 7.27 -2.60
CA ARG A 145 16.05 7.22 -1.64
C ARG A 145 15.89 8.18 -0.45
N ALA A 146 15.32 9.37 -0.66
CA ALA A 146 15.12 10.33 0.42
C ALA A 146 14.23 9.81 1.55
N GLY A 147 13.20 8.99 1.19
CA GLY A 147 12.35 8.34 2.18
C GLY A 147 13.00 7.08 2.77
N GLU A 148 13.63 6.27 1.92
CA GLU A 148 14.24 5.00 2.32
C GLU A 148 15.43 5.20 3.28
N ASP A 149 16.30 6.18 3.02
CA ASP A 149 17.45 6.51 3.87
C ASP A 149 17.03 6.89 5.31
N MET A 150 15.79 7.34 5.51
CA MET A 150 15.25 7.65 6.84
C MET A 150 15.08 6.41 7.73
N ALA A 151 14.93 5.22 7.15
CA ALA A 151 14.83 3.97 7.91
C ALA A 151 16.19 3.46 8.40
N TYR A 152 17.30 3.90 7.77
CA TYR A 152 18.63 3.40 8.09
C TYR A 152 19.01 3.65 9.54
N ARG A 153 19.39 2.59 10.26
CA ARG A 153 19.77 2.52 11.68
C ARG A 153 18.63 2.85 12.66
N GLN A 154 17.38 3.02 12.18
CA GLN A 154 16.24 3.42 13.01
C GLN A 154 14.90 2.85 12.48
N LEU A 155 14.88 1.54 12.14
CA LEU A 155 13.66 0.85 11.76
C LEU A 155 12.53 1.10 12.77
N THR A 156 11.31 1.21 12.30
CA THR A 156 10.08 1.51 13.06
C THR A 156 9.94 2.94 13.60
N VAL A 157 10.98 3.77 13.56
CA VAL A 157 10.88 5.14 14.10
C VAL A 157 10.03 6.04 13.20
N TRP A 158 10.41 6.15 11.93
CA TRP A 158 9.69 7.00 10.98
C TRP A 158 8.41 6.35 10.49
N GLU A 159 8.41 5.03 10.35
CA GLU A 159 7.22 4.26 10.00
C GLU A 159 6.09 4.52 11.00
N ILE A 160 6.34 4.43 12.31
CA ILE A 160 5.34 4.69 13.34
C ILE A 160 4.84 6.13 13.28
N ARG A 161 5.74 7.12 13.13
CA ARG A 161 5.35 8.53 12.98
C ARG A 161 4.42 8.77 11.80
N ASP A 162 4.73 8.15 10.66
CA ASP A 162 3.94 8.28 9.44
C ASP A 162 2.56 7.63 9.57
N TYR A 163 2.47 6.45 10.20
CA TYR A 163 1.19 5.81 10.50
C TYR A 163 0.36 6.60 11.52
N VAL A 164 0.99 7.21 12.50
CA VAL A 164 0.31 8.11 13.45
C VAL A 164 -0.20 9.36 12.73
N ALA A 165 0.56 9.93 11.80
CA ALA A 165 0.09 11.06 11.00
C ALA A 165 -1.15 10.68 10.16
N TRP A 166 -1.15 9.47 9.55
CA TRP A 166 -2.32 8.92 8.88
C TRP A 166 -3.51 8.75 9.83
N ALA A 167 -3.29 8.15 11.00
CA ALA A 167 -4.35 7.93 12.00
C ALA A 167 -4.94 9.26 12.48
N GLY A 168 -4.12 10.27 12.72
CA GLY A 168 -4.56 11.62 13.07
C GLY A 168 -5.44 12.25 11.98
N ARG A 169 -5.02 12.12 10.70
CA ARG A 169 -5.82 12.61 9.57
C ARG A 169 -7.16 11.89 9.46
N VAL A 170 -7.14 10.56 9.54
CA VAL A 170 -8.36 9.75 9.44
C VAL A 170 -9.32 10.02 10.57
N ARG A 171 -8.81 10.11 11.80
CA ARG A 171 -9.60 10.43 13.00
C ARG A 171 -10.32 11.78 12.91
N SER A 172 -9.77 12.73 12.15
CA SER A 172 -10.37 14.06 11.95
C SER A 172 -11.52 14.07 10.94
N LEU A 173 -11.75 12.99 10.20
CA LEU A 173 -12.83 12.92 9.20
C LEU A 173 -14.19 12.84 9.90
N PRO A 174 -15.19 13.63 9.46
CA PRO A 174 -16.47 13.76 10.17
C PRO A 174 -17.27 12.45 10.21
N TYR A 175 -17.05 11.55 9.27
CA TYR A 175 -17.73 10.28 9.15
C TYR A 175 -16.99 9.10 9.82
N VAL A 176 -15.85 9.34 10.46
CA VAL A 176 -15.07 8.30 11.14
C VAL A 176 -15.40 8.22 12.63
N ARG A 177 -15.51 6.99 13.12
CA ARG A 177 -15.55 6.70 14.55
C ARG A 177 -14.15 6.74 15.14
N ALA A 178 -13.78 7.89 15.70
CA ALA A 178 -12.45 8.12 16.26
C ALA A 178 -12.05 7.14 17.39
N ASP A 179 -13.04 6.51 18.02
CA ASP A 179 -12.89 5.51 19.08
C ASP A 179 -12.84 4.06 18.56
N ARG A 180 -12.94 3.85 17.22
CA ARG A 180 -12.96 2.52 16.59
C ARG A 180 -12.04 2.47 15.36
N ILE A 181 -10.76 2.59 15.61
CA ILE A 181 -9.72 2.40 14.62
C ILE A 181 -8.90 1.17 15.04
N GLY A 182 -8.84 0.19 14.16
CA GLY A 182 -8.04 -1.02 14.31
C GLY A 182 -6.89 -1.05 13.32
N VAL A 183 -5.87 -1.89 13.59
CA VAL A 183 -4.70 -2.05 12.74
C VAL A 183 -4.32 -3.51 12.61
N GLU A 184 -3.93 -3.94 11.41
CA GLU A 184 -3.37 -5.29 11.21
C GLU A 184 -2.14 -5.26 10.31
N GLY A 185 -1.27 -6.24 10.53
CA GLY A 185 -0.10 -6.45 9.69
C GLY A 185 0.59 -7.78 9.97
N PHE A 186 1.31 -8.25 8.95
CA PHE A 186 2.07 -9.49 9.01
C PHE A 186 3.56 -9.24 8.77
N SER A 187 4.45 -10.06 9.36
CA SER A 187 5.90 -9.92 9.25
C SER A 187 6.36 -8.56 9.82
N PHE A 188 7.05 -7.73 9.05
CA PHE A 188 7.35 -6.35 9.46
C PHE A 188 6.08 -5.58 9.88
N GLY A 189 4.96 -5.81 9.19
CA GLY A 189 3.66 -5.26 9.56
C GLY A 189 3.16 -5.75 10.93
N GLY A 190 3.50 -6.96 11.32
CA GLY A 190 3.23 -7.47 12.68
C GLY A 190 4.02 -6.68 13.75
N THR A 191 5.30 -6.41 13.49
CA THR A 191 6.13 -5.51 14.32
C THR A 191 5.49 -4.12 14.40
N THR A 192 5.18 -3.54 13.25
CA THR A 192 4.54 -2.21 13.13
C THR A 192 3.23 -2.15 13.90
N THR A 193 2.37 -3.18 13.77
CA THR A 193 1.09 -3.25 14.48
C THR A 193 1.27 -3.21 16.00
N VAL A 194 2.17 -4.02 16.55
CA VAL A 194 2.40 -4.02 18.02
C VAL A 194 3.03 -2.70 18.47
N MET A 195 3.98 -2.15 17.70
CA MET A 195 4.56 -0.84 18.00
C MET A 195 3.51 0.27 18.03
N LEU A 196 2.56 0.28 17.09
CA LEU A 196 1.45 1.24 17.06
C LEU A 196 0.52 1.09 18.26
N LEU A 197 0.22 -0.14 18.67
CA LEU A 197 -0.60 -0.39 19.86
C LEU A 197 0.09 0.07 21.16
N CYS A 198 1.42 -0.08 21.26
CA CYS A 198 2.18 0.36 22.43
C CYS A 198 2.42 1.88 22.45
N GLN A 199 2.75 2.48 21.29
CA GLN A 199 3.19 3.88 21.22
C GLN A 199 2.08 4.87 20.88
N ALA A 200 0.94 4.41 20.35
CA ALA A 200 -0.16 5.25 19.89
C ALA A 200 -1.56 4.69 20.29
N PRO A 201 -1.75 4.23 21.54
CA PRO A 201 -3.01 3.61 21.99
C PRO A 201 -4.20 4.57 21.93
N GLU A 202 -3.97 5.87 21.89
CA GLU A 202 -5.00 6.88 21.71
C GLU A 202 -5.60 6.89 20.31
N TYR A 203 -4.90 6.34 19.32
CA TYR A 203 -5.39 6.19 17.95
C TYR A 203 -5.93 4.78 17.67
N PHE A 204 -5.21 3.74 18.10
CA PHE A 204 -5.53 2.35 17.75
C PHE A 204 -6.09 1.58 18.94
N ARG A 205 -7.33 1.09 18.81
CA ARG A 205 -8.05 0.40 19.90
C ARG A 205 -7.84 -1.11 19.94
N CYS A 206 -7.44 -1.69 18.84
CA CYS A 206 -7.15 -3.12 18.72
C CYS A 206 -6.25 -3.37 17.51
N GLY A 207 -5.59 -4.52 17.51
CA GLY A 207 -4.77 -4.93 16.37
C GLY A 207 -4.66 -6.43 16.23
N ILE A 208 -4.32 -6.85 15.00
CA ILE A 208 -4.01 -8.24 14.66
C ILE A 208 -2.58 -8.26 14.11
N ALA A 209 -1.65 -8.81 14.89
CA ALA A 209 -0.24 -8.88 14.55
C ALA A 209 0.19 -10.32 14.29
N GLY A 210 0.71 -10.59 13.09
CA GLY A 210 1.19 -11.91 12.72
C GLY A 210 2.68 -11.91 12.36
N GLY A 211 3.45 -12.90 12.85
CA GLY A 211 4.82 -13.18 12.43
C GLY A 211 5.82 -12.02 12.57
N GLY A 212 5.60 -11.11 13.52
CA GLY A 212 6.43 -9.92 13.71
C GLY A 212 7.83 -10.23 14.25
N VAL A 213 8.79 -9.38 13.90
CA VAL A 213 10.12 -9.36 14.51
C VAL A 213 10.06 -8.44 15.72
N TYR A 214 10.06 -9.00 16.91
CA TYR A 214 9.88 -8.25 18.16
C TYR A 214 11.20 -7.89 18.84
N ASP A 215 12.27 -8.55 18.43
CA ASP A 215 13.66 -8.24 18.80
C ASP A 215 14.56 -8.45 17.56
N TRP A 216 15.10 -7.37 17.00
CA TRP A 216 15.91 -7.42 15.80
C TRP A 216 17.25 -8.15 15.97
N THR A 217 17.71 -8.35 17.21
CA THR A 217 18.91 -9.16 17.48
C THR A 217 18.69 -10.64 17.22
N LEU A 218 17.44 -11.09 17.15
CA LEU A 218 17.03 -12.47 16.91
C LEU A 218 16.64 -12.75 15.45
N TYR A 219 16.63 -11.73 14.61
CA TYR A 219 16.34 -11.90 13.19
C TYR A 219 17.62 -12.11 12.37
N ASP A 220 17.51 -12.52 11.09
CA ASP A 220 18.67 -12.79 10.26
C ASP A 220 19.53 -11.54 10.02
N THR A 221 20.85 -11.74 9.93
CA THR A 221 21.82 -10.64 9.76
C THR A 221 21.75 -10.03 8.38
N HIS A 222 21.42 -10.81 7.34
CA HIS A 222 21.36 -10.32 5.97
C HIS A 222 20.36 -9.16 5.82
N TYR A 223 19.15 -9.32 6.39
CA TYR A 223 18.14 -8.26 6.39
C TYR A 223 18.46 -7.19 7.43
N THR A 224 18.68 -7.61 8.66
CA THR A 224 18.76 -6.69 9.80
C THR A 224 19.96 -5.75 9.70
N GLU A 225 21.16 -6.25 9.48
CA GLU A 225 22.38 -5.43 9.43
C GLU A 225 22.41 -4.52 8.19
N ARG A 226 21.72 -4.90 7.11
CA ARG A 226 21.56 -4.04 5.94
C ARG A 226 20.87 -2.71 6.28
N PHE A 227 19.87 -2.75 7.17
CA PHE A 227 19.09 -1.56 7.55
C PHE A 227 19.51 -0.97 8.89
N MET A 228 20.07 -1.77 9.80
CA MET A 228 20.33 -1.37 11.18
C MET A 228 21.82 -1.26 11.51
N ASP A 229 22.73 -1.67 10.59
CA ASP A 229 24.13 -1.92 10.92
C ASP A 229 24.25 -3.03 11.98
N THR A 230 25.41 -3.30 12.55
CA THR A 230 25.55 -4.32 13.59
C THR A 230 25.01 -3.84 14.94
N PRO A 231 24.56 -4.76 15.84
CA PRO A 231 24.13 -4.38 17.18
C PRO A 231 25.19 -3.62 17.98
N GLN A 232 26.47 -3.91 17.74
CA GLN A 232 27.60 -3.24 18.39
C GLN A 232 27.77 -1.81 17.94
N ASN A 233 27.52 -1.54 16.63
CA ASN A 233 27.65 -0.21 16.05
C ASN A 233 26.40 0.66 16.26
N ASN A 234 25.25 0.04 16.53
CA ASN A 234 23.96 0.72 16.65
C ASN A 234 23.10 0.21 17.81
N PRO A 235 23.62 0.09 19.03
CA PRO A 235 22.88 -0.49 20.16
C PRO A 235 21.57 0.26 20.46
N GLU A 236 21.56 1.57 20.32
CA GLU A 236 20.39 2.38 20.59
C GLU A 236 19.29 2.17 19.52
N GLY A 237 19.65 2.09 18.24
CA GLY A 237 18.69 1.76 17.18
C GLY A 237 18.01 0.42 17.40
N TYR A 238 18.78 -0.62 17.75
CA TYR A 238 18.23 -1.92 18.08
C TYR A 238 17.29 -1.88 19.31
N ARG A 239 17.67 -1.12 20.34
CA ARG A 239 16.84 -0.93 21.54
C ARG A 239 15.50 -0.28 21.18
N VAL A 240 15.53 0.84 20.48
CA VAL A 240 14.30 1.59 20.11
C VAL A 240 13.41 0.81 19.15
N ALA A 241 14.01 0.02 18.24
CA ALA A 241 13.27 -0.81 17.29
C ALA A 241 12.73 -2.11 17.90
N SER A 242 13.11 -2.46 19.14
CA SER A 242 12.60 -3.65 19.84
C SER A 242 11.22 -3.37 20.41
N VAL A 243 10.24 -4.23 20.07
CA VAL A 243 8.89 -4.18 20.64
C VAL A 243 8.93 -4.38 22.16
N LEU A 244 9.88 -5.18 22.64
CA LEU A 244 10.01 -5.50 24.07
C LEU A 244 10.29 -4.26 24.95
N GLU A 245 10.92 -3.23 24.37
CA GLU A 245 11.14 -1.97 25.06
C GLU A 245 9.84 -1.24 25.37
N TRP A 246 8.84 -1.35 24.48
CA TRP A 246 7.57 -0.62 24.54
C TRP A 246 6.42 -1.45 25.12
N ALA A 247 6.57 -2.78 25.20
CA ALA A 247 5.50 -3.69 25.63
C ALA A 247 5.01 -3.42 27.07
N LYS A 248 5.81 -2.77 27.91
CA LYS A 248 5.44 -2.35 29.24
C LYS A 248 4.39 -1.22 29.29
N ASP A 249 4.24 -0.52 28.16
CA ASP A 249 3.36 0.65 28.01
C ASP A 249 1.99 0.27 27.40
N TYR A 250 1.76 -1.04 27.10
CA TYR A 250 0.53 -1.59 26.55
C TYR A 250 -0.52 -1.95 27.59
#